data_5c053fe50a5036056a476d67cdc11f9f
#
_entry.id   5c053fe50a5036056a476d67cdc11f9f
#
_cell.length_a   1.000
_cell.length_b   1.000
_cell.length_c   1.000
_cell.angle_alpha   90.00
_cell.angle_beta   90.00
_cell.angle_gamma   90.00
#
_symmetry.space_group_name_H-M   'P 1'
#
loop_
_entity.id
_entity.type
_entity.pdbx_description
1 polymer ?
#
loop_
_entity_poly.entity_id
_entity_poly.type
_entity_poly.pdbx_seq_one_letter_code
_entity_poly.pdbx_strand_id
1 'polypeptide(L)'
;MSKHKPTSLFEESGEQPLPTAGQVVRVAFNSGADALFDYLVPEWLGRAAAGQRVQVPFGKSNKLVEGFVVEAEPEPKERPEDRWQKARAFALKAVRRILDAEPLLDESLMELGRWMSEYYVCPLGQVLAAMVPAAVKKDAGVRKEIYFYLADKEFDAHSLRSRAQRAVAEALRQAGAFEENTAVEKTALLKQAGCTEGPLKKLLREGWVKSCQRVQVRPLPVVPKGLALDAQAIVLTAEQEKALEHLDKQLKEGRFAVTLLHGVTDSGKTEVYIRAIEQTLALGRQAVVLLPEIALTAQTVQRFSTRFERLAVMHSGLSGPQRNAQWQAIRQGQADVVIGARSAVFAP
;
A
#
# COMPACT_ATOMS: atom_id res chain seq x y z
N MET A 1 4.23 -56.38 -15.85
CA MET A 1 3.26 -55.27 -15.63
C MET A 1 3.92 -54.25 -14.73
N SER A 2 4.59 -53.29 -15.33
CA SER A 2 5.31 -52.23 -14.62
C SER A 2 4.41 -50.96 -14.53
N LYS A 3 4.10 -50.54 -13.31
CA LYS A 3 3.29 -49.34 -13.06
C LYS A 3 4.18 -48.11 -13.11
N HIS A 4 4.07 -47.33 -14.20
CA HIS A 4 4.61 -45.98 -14.23
C HIS A 4 3.86 -45.08 -13.25
N LYS A 5 4.60 -44.50 -12.28
CA LYS A 5 4.16 -43.35 -11.50
C LYS A 5 4.34 -42.08 -12.33
N PRO A 6 3.39 -41.17 -12.34
CA PRO A 6 3.60 -39.87 -12.99
C PRO A 6 4.59 -39.04 -12.15
N THR A 7 5.65 -38.60 -12.78
CA THR A 7 6.66 -37.69 -12.26
C THR A 7 6.03 -36.32 -12.04
N SER A 8 6.14 -35.78 -10.83
CA SER A 8 5.63 -34.45 -10.45
C SER A 8 6.38 -33.36 -11.22
N LEU A 9 5.61 -32.46 -11.81
CA LEU A 9 6.07 -31.35 -12.68
C LEU A 9 6.58 -30.13 -11.91
N PHE A 10 7.10 -30.29 -10.67
CA PHE A 10 7.62 -29.21 -9.83
C PHE A 10 8.89 -29.66 -9.08
N GLU A 11 9.94 -29.94 -9.82
CA GLU A 11 11.31 -29.97 -9.31
C GLU A 11 12.23 -29.28 -10.34
N GLU A 12 12.27 -27.97 -10.27
CA GLU A 12 13.46 -27.22 -10.68
C GLU A 12 13.93 -26.39 -9.49
N SER A 13 14.63 -27.04 -8.57
CA SER A 13 15.60 -26.42 -7.70
C SER A 13 16.87 -26.11 -8.52
N GLY A 14 16.72 -25.34 -9.58
CA GLY A 14 17.84 -24.72 -10.27
C GLY A 14 18.36 -23.62 -9.36
N GLU A 15 19.55 -23.80 -8.78
CA GLU A 15 20.35 -22.70 -8.25
C GLU A 15 20.55 -21.70 -9.38
N GLN A 16 19.73 -20.65 -9.39
CA GLN A 16 19.96 -19.53 -10.30
C GLN A 16 21.33 -18.93 -9.94
N PRO A 17 22.20 -18.73 -10.92
CA PRO A 17 23.51 -18.12 -10.66
C PRO A 17 23.27 -16.80 -9.90
N LEU A 18 24.09 -16.57 -8.85
CA LEU A 18 24.00 -15.35 -8.07
C LEU A 18 24.14 -14.16 -9.02
N PRO A 19 23.21 -13.21 -8.98
CA PRO A 19 23.27 -12.05 -9.86
C PRO A 19 24.56 -11.27 -9.56
N THR A 20 25.28 -10.92 -10.60
CA THR A 20 26.55 -10.20 -10.51
C THR A 20 26.37 -8.68 -10.49
N ALA A 21 25.16 -8.18 -10.75
CA ALA A 21 24.82 -6.77 -10.78
C ALA A 21 23.43 -6.55 -10.14
N GLY A 22 23.25 -5.39 -9.51
CA GLY A 22 21.98 -5.02 -8.88
C GLY A 22 22.18 -3.97 -7.78
N GLN A 23 21.08 -3.61 -7.13
CA GLN A 23 21.04 -2.64 -6.03
C GLN A 23 21.25 -3.37 -4.69
N VAL A 24 22.12 -2.82 -3.84
CA VAL A 24 22.27 -3.31 -2.44
C VAL A 24 21.24 -2.62 -1.56
N VAL A 25 20.52 -3.40 -0.77
CA VAL A 25 19.52 -2.91 0.19
C VAL A 25 19.78 -3.48 1.57
N ARG A 26 19.49 -2.69 2.61
CA ARG A 26 19.45 -3.14 4.01
C ARG A 26 18.05 -3.49 4.42
N VAL A 27 17.91 -4.65 5.01
CA VAL A 27 16.60 -5.23 5.37
C VAL A 27 16.53 -5.48 6.87
N ALA A 28 15.45 -4.98 7.49
CA ALA A 28 15.08 -5.27 8.87
C ALA A 28 13.99 -6.35 8.93
N PHE A 29 14.13 -7.32 9.83
CA PHE A 29 13.19 -8.41 10.00
C PHE A 29 12.34 -8.24 11.26
N ASN A 30 11.09 -8.71 11.19
CA ASN A 30 10.25 -8.86 12.37
C ASN A 30 10.75 -10.06 13.22
N SER A 31 11.89 -9.88 13.82
CA SER A 31 12.56 -10.87 14.68
C SER A 31 13.13 -10.18 15.92
N GLY A 32 13.50 -10.97 16.94
CA GLY A 32 14.13 -10.42 18.13
C GLY A 32 15.58 -9.93 17.93
N ALA A 33 16.15 -10.08 16.73
CA ALA A 33 17.48 -9.59 16.42
C ALA A 33 17.40 -8.13 15.99
N ASP A 34 18.12 -7.26 16.70
CA ASP A 34 18.30 -5.85 16.33
C ASP A 34 19.48 -5.74 15.37
N ALA A 35 19.30 -6.28 14.17
CA ALA A 35 20.32 -6.28 13.13
C ALA A 35 19.71 -6.00 11.77
N LEU A 36 20.43 -5.24 10.95
CA LEU A 36 20.13 -5.01 9.55
C LEU A 36 21.00 -5.95 8.70
N PHE A 37 20.41 -6.48 7.64
CA PHE A 37 21.07 -7.44 6.77
C PHE A 37 21.11 -6.92 5.33
N ASP A 38 22.28 -7.02 4.71
CA ASP A 38 22.47 -6.59 3.33
C ASP A 38 22.05 -7.68 2.34
N TYR A 39 21.29 -7.29 1.31
CA TYR A 39 20.82 -8.14 0.23
C TYR A 39 21.04 -7.45 -1.12
N LEU A 40 21.18 -8.26 -2.16
CA LEU A 40 21.25 -7.79 -3.53
C LEU A 40 19.86 -7.88 -4.18
N VAL A 41 19.34 -6.76 -4.69
CA VAL A 41 18.16 -6.73 -5.56
C VAL A 41 18.64 -6.92 -6.98
N PRO A 42 18.33 -8.07 -7.63
CA PRO A 42 18.72 -8.29 -9.01
C PRO A 42 18.09 -7.28 -9.97
N GLU A 43 18.79 -6.91 -11.04
CA GLU A 43 18.31 -5.93 -12.03
C GLU A 43 16.93 -6.28 -12.62
N TRP A 44 16.65 -7.57 -12.82
CA TRP A 44 15.37 -8.05 -13.36
C TRP A 44 14.18 -7.87 -12.41
N LEU A 45 14.41 -7.62 -11.12
CA LEU A 45 13.36 -7.25 -10.15
C LEU A 45 13.05 -5.76 -10.13
N GLY A 46 13.84 -4.95 -10.83
CA GLY A 46 13.77 -3.49 -10.75
C GLY A 46 14.47 -2.95 -9.51
N ARG A 47 14.00 -1.83 -8.98
CA ARG A 47 14.57 -1.14 -7.82
C ARG A 47 13.66 -1.27 -6.62
N ALA A 48 14.24 -1.51 -5.46
CA ALA A 48 13.54 -1.46 -4.20
C ALA A 48 13.79 -0.10 -3.50
N ALA A 49 12.78 0.40 -2.81
CA ALA A 49 12.83 1.64 -2.04
C ALA A 49 12.65 1.37 -0.55
N ALA A 50 13.17 2.27 0.30
CA ALA A 50 12.92 2.23 1.73
C ALA A 50 11.42 2.24 2.02
N GLY A 51 11.00 1.48 3.03
CA GLY A 51 9.58 1.29 3.38
C GLY A 51 8.83 0.22 2.58
N GLN A 52 9.43 -0.37 1.52
CA GLN A 52 8.88 -1.56 0.84
C GLN A 52 9.22 -2.83 1.59
N ARG A 53 8.35 -3.84 1.46
CA ARG A 53 8.66 -5.20 1.93
C ARG A 53 9.30 -6.02 0.81
N VAL A 54 10.23 -6.83 1.23
CA VAL A 54 10.92 -7.79 0.35
C VAL A 54 10.85 -9.19 0.95
N GLN A 55 10.87 -10.20 0.10
CA GLN A 55 11.03 -11.59 0.47
C GLN A 55 12.45 -12.04 0.16
N VAL A 56 13.15 -12.52 1.16
CA VAL A 56 14.56 -12.86 1.08
C VAL A 56 14.86 -14.21 1.75
N PRO A 57 15.90 -14.94 1.31
CA PRO A 57 16.38 -16.13 1.98
C PRO A 57 17.17 -15.76 3.24
N PHE A 58 16.78 -16.32 4.40
CA PHE A 58 17.38 -16.01 5.69
C PHE A 58 17.99 -17.25 6.36
N GLY A 59 19.08 -17.06 7.09
CA GLY A 59 19.78 -18.10 7.81
C GLY A 59 20.46 -19.14 6.91
N LYS A 60 20.97 -20.22 7.53
CA LYS A 60 21.67 -21.30 6.81
C LYS A 60 20.74 -22.15 5.95
N SER A 61 19.48 -22.26 6.33
CA SER A 61 18.46 -23.03 5.60
C SER A 61 17.85 -22.29 4.41
N ASN A 62 18.23 -21.04 4.16
CA ASN A 62 17.65 -20.20 3.10
C ASN A 62 16.11 -20.10 3.14
N LYS A 63 15.51 -20.22 4.35
CA LYS A 63 14.08 -20.05 4.52
C LYS A 63 13.67 -18.65 4.04
N LEU A 64 12.64 -18.57 3.21
CA LEU A 64 12.11 -17.29 2.76
C LEU A 64 11.41 -16.56 3.90
N VAL A 65 11.84 -15.33 4.16
CA VAL A 65 11.32 -14.46 5.22
C VAL A 65 11.00 -13.10 4.62
N GLU A 66 9.97 -12.45 5.15
CA GLU A 66 9.63 -11.08 4.80
C GLU A 66 10.38 -10.09 5.70
N GLY A 67 10.88 -9.01 5.10
CA GLY A 67 11.52 -7.91 5.80
C GLY A 67 11.21 -6.58 5.16
N PHE A 68 11.47 -5.49 5.87
CA PHE A 68 11.34 -4.14 5.36
C PHE A 68 12.70 -3.62 4.87
N VAL A 69 12.72 -3.02 3.70
CA VAL A 69 13.87 -2.26 3.21
C VAL A 69 13.98 -0.98 4.06
N VAL A 70 15.10 -0.82 4.74
CA VAL A 70 15.39 0.34 5.59
C VAL A 70 16.22 1.37 4.84
N GLU A 71 17.16 0.88 4.05
CA GLU A 71 18.04 1.70 3.23
C GLU A 71 18.18 1.07 1.85
N ALA A 72 18.13 1.92 0.83
CA ALA A 72 18.38 1.55 -0.56
C ALA A 72 19.55 2.40 -1.07
N GLU A 73 20.67 1.77 -1.36
CA GLU A 73 21.80 2.49 -1.92
C GLU A 73 21.50 2.87 -3.36
N PRO A 74 21.72 4.14 -3.77
CA PRO A 74 21.63 4.51 -5.18
C PRO A 74 22.67 3.72 -5.98
N GLU A 75 22.34 3.38 -7.23
CA GLU A 75 23.34 2.81 -8.13
C GLU A 75 24.59 3.73 -8.16
N PRO A 76 25.78 3.20 -7.89
CA PRO A 76 26.99 3.99 -8.02
C PRO A 76 27.12 4.42 -9.49
N LYS A 77 27.10 5.73 -9.75
CA LYS A 77 27.41 6.30 -11.08
C LYS A 77 28.81 5.92 -11.57
N GLU A 78 29.70 5.57 -10.65
CA GLU A 78 31.00 5.00 -10.87
C GLU A 78 31.20 3.87 -9.86
N ARG A 79 31.55 2.68 -10.33
CA ARG A 79 31.76 1.50 -9.49
C ARG A 79 33.08 1.63 -8.75
N PRO A 80 33.13 1.95 -7.45
CA PRO A 80 34.37 1.80 -6.69
C PRO A 80 34.64 0.29 -6.58
N GLU A 81 35.67 -0.19 -7.23
CA GLU A 81 36.07 -1.62 -7.25
C GLU A 81 36.18 -2.21 -5.84
N ASP A 82 36.52 -1.40 -4.86
CA ASP A 82 36.65 -1.82 -3.45
C ASP A 82 35.34 -2.21 -2.76
N ARG A 83 34.20 -1.60 -3.09
CA ARG A 83 32.89 -1.97 -2.52
C ARG A 83 32.37 -3.27 -3.07
N TRP A 84 32.57 -3.53 -4.37
CA TRP A 84 32.19 -4.77 -5.02
C TRP A 84 33.09 -5.94 -4.66
N GLN A 85 34.37 -5.68 -4.36
CA GLN A 85 35.28 -6.71 -3.83
C GLN A 85 34.88 -7.14 -2.41
N LYS A 86 34.43 -6.22 -1.54
CA LYS A 86 33.83 -6.55 -0.24
C LYS A 86 32.50 -7.28 -0.38
N ALA A 87 31.65 -6.90 -1.32
CA ALA A 87 30.38 -7.61 -1.61
C ALA A 87 30.61 -9.00 -2.21
N ARG A 88 31.68 -9.22 -2.97
CA ARG A 88 32.13 -10.55 -3.44
C ARG A 88 32.74 -11.39 -2.32
N ALA A 89 33.39 -10.79 -1.34
CA ALA A 89 33.96 -11.50 -0.19
C ALA A 89 32.88 -12.08 0.74
N PHE A 90 31.71 -11.43 0.83
CA PHE A 90 30.50 -11.96 1.48
C PHE A 90 29.47 -12.17 0.38
N ALA A 91 29.22 -13.42 -0.03
CA ALA A 91 28.22 -13.77 -1.01
C ALA A 91 26.85 -13.23 -0.53
N LEU A 92 26.48 -12.01 -0.97
CA LEU A 92 25.20 -11.41 -0.64
C LEU A 92 24.08 -12.27 -1.22
N LYS A 93 23.11 -12.62 -0.38
CA LYS A 93 21.93 -13.33 -0.84
C LYS A 93 21.05 -12.39 -1.68
N ALA A 94 20.44 -12.92 -2.72
CA ALA A 94 19.56 -12.16 -3.59
C ALA A 94 18.15 -12.05 -3.00
N VAL A 95 17.54 -10.86 -3.15
CA VAL A 95 16.11 -10.65 -2.95
C VAL A 95 15.35 -11.55 -3.91
N ARG A 96 14.39 -12.31 -3.39
CA ARG A 96 13.58 -13.21 -4.21
C ARG A 96 12.42 -12.49 -4.87
N ARG A 97 11.84 -11.53 -4.14
CA ARG A 97 10.67 -10.77 -4.60
C ARG A 97 10.54 -9.45 -3.83
N ILE A 98 10.17 -8.39 -4.54
CA ILE A 98 9.63 -7.16 -3.95
C ILE A 98 8.12 -7.38 -3.78
N LEU A 99 7.61 -7.25 -2.55
CA LEU A 99 6.22 -7.60 -2.22
C LEU A 99 5.24 -6.46 -2.51
N ASP A 100 5.70 -5.24 -2.37
CA ASP A 100 4.87 -4.04 -2.51
C ASP A 100 5.30 -3.26 -3.77
N ALA A 101 4.34 -2.80 -4.57
CA ALA A 101 4.63 -1.99 -5.75
C ALA A 101 5.25 -0.63 -5.38
N GLU A 102 4.85 -0.09 -4.22
CA GLU A 102 5.32 1.18 -3.68
C GLU A 102 5.60 1.04 -2.18
N PRO A 103 6.39 1.94 -1.56
CA PRO A 103 6.62 1.91 -0.11
C PRO A 103 5.32 1.94 0.69
N LEU A 104 5.18 1.04 1.66
CA LEU A 104 4.07 1.06 2.63
C LEU A 104 4.27 2.12 3.71
N LEU A 105 5.52 2.42 4.01
CA LEU A 105 5.93 3.44 4.97
C LEU A 105 6.71 4.50 4.21
N ASP A 106 6.27 5.74 4.25
CA ASP A 106 6.98 6.87 3.69
C ASP A 106 8.19 7.27 4.56
N GLU A 107 8.92 8.30 4.15
CA GLU A 107 10.11 8.76 4.86
C GLU A 107 9.81 9.18 6.30
N SER A 108 8.69 9.89 6.52
CA SER A 108 8.27 10.36 7.84
C SER A 108 7.94 9.20 8.78
N LEU A 109 7.23 8.20 8.28
CA LEU A 109 6.91 6.98 9.05
C LEU A 109 8.17 6.12 9.29
N MET A 110 9.10 6.07 8.35
CA MET A 110 10.39 5.41 8.55
C MET A 110 11.24 6.10 9.62
N GLU A 111 11.23 7.44 9.66
CA GLU A 111 11.90 8.23 10.69
C GLU A 111 11.25 8.01 12.06
N LEU A 112 9.92 8.06 12.12
CA LEU A 112 9.16 7.72 13.32
C LEU A 112 9.49 6.30 13.81
N GLY A 113 9.59 5.34 12.90
CA GLY A 113 9.95 3.96 13.21
C GLY A 113 11.35 3.84 13.83
N ARG A 114 12.34 4.57 13.31
CA ARG A 114 13.69 4.63 13.88
C ARG A 114 13.68 5.24 15.28
N TRP A 115 13.01 6.39 15.43
CA TRP A 115 12.85 7.03 16.74
C TRP A 115 12.19 6.10 17.77
N MET A 116 11.12 5.39 17.38
CA MET A 116 10.45 4.44 18.27
C MET A 116 11.35 3.26 18.64
N SER A 117 12.15 2.77 17.69
CA SER A 117 13.11 1.69 17.93
C SER A 117 14.13 2.08 18.99
N GLU A 118 14.68 3.27 18.89
CA GLU A 118 15.66 3.81 19.84
C GLU A 118 15.01 4.11 21.20
N TYR A 119 13.86 4.82 21.20
CA TYR A 119 13.19 5.27 22.42
C TYR A 119 12.68 4.10 23.27
N TYR A 120 12.10 3.07 22.64
CA TYR A 120 11.53 1.90 23.33
C TYR A 120 12.50 0.72 23.40
N VAL A 121 13.72 0.86 22.90
CA VAL A 121 14.74 -0.21 22.84
C VAL A 121 14.15 -1.49 22.22
N CYS A 122 13.48 -1.32 21.08
CA CYS A 122 12.80 -2.39 20.37
C CYS A 122 13.41 -2.58 18.97
N PRO A 123 13.68 -3.82 18.51
CA PRO A 123 14.24 -4.04 17.18
C PRO A 123 13.45 -3.35 16.08
N LEU A 124 14.14 -2.61 15.20
CA LEU A 124 13.50 -1.78 14.17
C LEU A 124 12.52 -2.58 13.31
N GLY A 125 12.87 -3.80 12.92
CA GLY A 125 11.98 -4.64 12.12
C GLY A 125 10.68 -5.02 12.82
N GLN A 126 10.67 -5.13 14.15
CA GLN A 126 9.43 -5.35 14.93
C GLN A 126 8.57 -4.08 14.94
N VAL A 127 9.20 -2.91 15.11
CA VAL A 127 8.52 -1.61 15.09
C VAL A 127 7.84 -1.41 13.73
N LEU A 128 8.58 -1.52 12.62
CA LEU A 128 8.04 -1.35 11.27
C LEU A 128 6.92 -2.35 10.97
N ALA A 129 7.07 -3.60 11.45
CA ALA A 129 6.02 -4.60 11.31
C ALA A 129 4.75 -4.28 12.12
N ALA A 130 4.88 -3.62 13.26
CA ALA A 130 3.74 -3.20 14.08
C ALA A 130 3.02 -1.98 13.50
N MET A 131 3.74 -1.07 12.83
CA MET A 131 3.17 0.12 12.19
C MET A 131 2.22 -0.21 11.05
N VAL A 132 2.50 -1.27 10.29
CA VAL A 132 1.67 -1.67 9.14
C VAL A 132 0.61 -2.70 9.56
N PRO A 133 -0.69 -2.43 9.39
CA PRO A 133 -1.74 -3.38 9.72
C PRO A 133 -1.60 -4.72 8.98
N ALA A 134 -1.91 -5.83 9.64
CA ALA A 134 -1.82 -7.15 9.04
C ALA A 134 -2.70 -7.31 7.78
N ALA A 135 -3.84 -6.60 7.74
CA ALA A 135 -4.74 -6.57 6.59
C ALA A 135 -4.09 -5.92 5.35
N VAL A 136 -3.29 -4.87 5.56
CA VAL A 136 -2.52 -4.19 4.50
C VAL A 136 -1.43 -5.12 3.99
N LYS A 137 -0.67 -5.76 4.90
CA LYS A 137 0.36 -6.73 4.53
C LYS A 137 -0.15 -7.92 3.71
N LYS A 138 -1.43 -8.27 3.86
CA LYS A 138 -2.09 -9.40 3.17
C LYS A 138 -2.93 -8.96 1.97
N ASP A 139 -2.90 -7.69 1.58
CA ASP A 139 -3.77 -7.12 0.54
C ASP A 139 -5.25 -7.49 0.75
N ALA A 140 -5.71 -7.47 2.01
CA ALA A 140 -7.07 -7.92 2.35
C ALA A 140 -8.13 -7.09 1.62
N GLY A 141 -9.04 -7.77 0.91
CA GLY A 141 -10.10 -7.12 0.13
C GLY A 141 -9.65 -6.51 -1.21
N VAL A 142 -8.40 -6.68 -1.56
CA VAL A 142 -7.89 -6.32 -2.88
C VAL A 142 -8.22 -7.44 -3.85
N ARG A 143 -9.03 -7.16 -4.85
CA ARG A 143 -9.22 -8.06 -5.98
C ARG A 143 -8.21 -7.71 -7.05
N LYS A 144 -7.29 -8.62 -7.32
CA LYS A 144 -6.40 -8.53 -8.48
C LYS A 144 -7.18 -9.06 -9.68
N GLU A 145 -7.74 -8.17 -10.45
CA GLU A 145 -8.41 -8.52 -11.69
C GLU A 145 -7.42 -8.50 -12.84
N ILE A 146 -7.47 -9.53 -13.68
CA ILE A 146 -6.57 -9.65 -14.82
C ILE A 146 -7.28 -9.08 -16.04
N TYR A 147 -6.64 -8.12 -16.68
CA TYR A 147 -7.08 -7.48 -17.90
C TYR A 147 -6.20 -7.91 -19.06
N PHE A 148 -6.78 -7.90 -20.25
CA PHE A 148 -6.12 -8.37 -21.45
C PHE A 148 -6.22 -7.35 -22.58
N TYR A 149 -5.18 -7.29 -23.40
CA TYR A 149 -5.11 -6.44 -24.59
C TYR A 149 -4.29 -7.11 -25.71
N LEU A 150 -4.53 -6.72 -26.96
CA LEU A 150 -3.77 -7.20 -28.10
C LEU A 150 -2.35 -6.60 -28.08
N ALA A 151 -1.34 -7.42 -28.30
CA ALA A 151 0.06 -7.01 -28.34
C ALA A 151 0.37 -6.11 -29.55
N ASP A 152 -0.39 -6.27 -30.63
CA ASP A 152 -0.22 -5.54 -31.89
C ASP A 152 -1.59 -5.06 -32.41
N LYS A 153 -1.66 -3.78 -32.79
CA LYS A 153 -2.86 -3.16 -33.39
C LYS A 153 -3.18 -3.69 -34.79
N GLU A 154 -2.15 -4.10 -35.54
CA GLU A 154 -2.26 -4.60 -36.90
C GLU A 154 -2.49 -6.13 -36.95
N PHE A 155 -2.52 -6.80 -35.79
CA PHE A 155 -2.72 -8.25 -35.74
C PHE A 155 -4.01 -8.67 -36.46
N ASP A 156 -3.87 -9.52 -37.48
CA ASP A 156 -5.03 -10.06 -38.22
C ASP A 156 -5.62 -11.28 -37.48
N ALA A 157 -6.79 -11.09 -36.89
CA ALA A 157 -7.52 -12.15 -36.22
C ALA A 157 -7.93 -13.31 -37.16
N HIS A 158 -8.08 -13.04 -38.47
CA HIS A 158 -8.44 -14.09 -39.47
C HIS A 158 -7.31 -15.07 -39.74
N SER A 159 -6.04 -14.70 -39.44
CA SER A 159 -4.90 -15.61 -39.53
C SER A 159 -4.96 -16.81 -38.58
N LEU A 160 -5.78 -16.67 -37.50
CA LEU A 160 -5.97 -17.74 -36.51
C LEU A 160 -6.86 -18.86 -37.04
N ARG A 161 -6.40 -20.12 -36.90
CA ARG A 161 -7.18 -21.29 -37.31
C ARG A 161 -8.39 -21.58 -36.44
N SER A 162 -8.32 -21.27 -35.16
CA SER A 162 -9.40 -21.55 -34.19
C SER A 162 -10.45 -20.46 -34.16
N ARG A 163 -11.73 -20.82 -34.37
CA ARG A 163 -12.86 -19.92 -34.27
C ARG A 163 -12.94 -19.22 -32.89
N ALA A 164 -12.66 -19.96 -31.80
CA ALA A 164 -12.69 -19.40 -30.45
C ALA A 164 -11.54 -18.43 -30.19
N GLN A 165 -10.36 -18.66 -30.75
CA GLN A 165 -9.25 -17.68 -30.66
C GLN A 165 -9.56 -16.41 -31.47
N ARG A 166 -10.16 -16.56 -32.66
CA ARG A 166 -10.65 -15.41 -33.45
C ARG A 166 -11.63 -14.58 -32.67
N ALA A 167 -12.63 -15.21 -32.03
CA ALA A 167 -13.62 -14.51 -31.22
C ALA A 167 -13.01 -13.69 -30.06
N VAL A 168 -11.97 -14.22 -29.40
CA VAL A 168 -11.24 -13.47 -28.35
C VAL A 168 -10.52 -12.26 -28.94
N ALA A 169 -9.78 -12.44 -30.05
CA ALA A 169 -9.04 -11.36 -30.71
C ALA A 169 -9.98 -10.27 -31.25
N GLU A 170 -11.10 -10.65 -31.85
CA GLU A 170 -12.14 -9.74 -32.31
C GLU A 170 -12.80 -8.97 -31.18
N ALA A 171 -13.13 -9.62 -30.05
CA ALA A 171 -13.68 -8.97 -28.87
C ALA A 171 -12.74 -7.91 -28.31
N LEU A 172 -11.43 -8.19 -28.22
CA LEU A 172 -10.42 -7.22 -27.81
C LEU A 172 -10.30 -6.06 -28.80
N ARG A 173 -10.34 -6.33 -30.08
CA ARG A 173 -10.30 -5.31 -31.14
C ARG A 173 -11.54 -4.41 -31.10
N GLN A 174 -12.73 -4.95 -30.98
CA GLN A 174 -13.98 -4.21 -30.85
C GLN A 174 -13.99 -3.31 -29.61
N ALA A 175 -13.39 -3.77 -28.52
CA ALA A 175 -13.22 -3.00 -27.30
C ALA A 175 -12.11 -1.93 -27.38
N GLY A 176 -11.34 -1.88 -28.48
CA GLY A 176 -10.19 -0.98 -28.60
C GLY A 176 -9.04 -1.29 -27.64
N ALA A 177 -8.93 -2.56 -27.20
CA ALA A 177 -7.97 -3.01 -26.20
C ALA A 177 -6.60 -3.30 -26.82
N PHE A 178 -5.80 -2.27 -27.02
CA PHE A 178 -4.45 -2.36 -27.60
C PHE A 178 -3.34 -1.96 -26.64
N GLU A 179 -3.68 -1.43 -25.49
CA GLU A 179 -2.74 -0.94 -24.47
C GLU A 179 -3.24 -1.30 -23.08
N GLU A 180 -2.37 -1.20 -22.08
CA GLU A 180 -2.74 -1.53 -20.68
C GLU A 180 -3.91 -0.69 -20.17
N ASN A 181 -3.99 0.59 -20.56
CA ASN A 181 -5.06 1.51 -20.15
C ASN A 181 -6.43 1.16 -20.76
N THR A 182 -6.44 0.54 -21.96
CA THR A 182 -7.67 0.11 -22.67
C THR A 182 -7.98 -1.36 -22.50
N ALA A 183 -7.19 -2.11 -21.72
CA ALA A 183 -7.35 -3.54 -21.52
C ALA A 183 -8.73 -3.92 -20.95
N VAL A 184 -9.26 -5.07 -21.37
CA VAL A 184 -10.58 -5.60 -21.00
C VAL A 184 -10.43 -6.62 -19.88
N GLU A 185 -11.33 -6.58 -18.89
CA GLU A 185 -11.38 -7.52 -17.78
C GLU A 185 -11.69 -8.95 -18.28
N LYS A 186 -11.06 -9.96 -17.65
CA LYS A 186 -11.13 -11.38 -18.05
C LYS A 186 -12.56 -11.89 -18.21
N THR A 187 -13.42 -11.67 -17.22
CA THR A 187 -14.78 -12.20 -17.21
C THR A 187 -15.64 -11.56 -18.30
N ALA A 188 -15.49 -10.25 -18.49
CA ALA A 188 -16.17 -9.50 -19.55
C ALA A 188 -15.73 -9.97 -20.94
N LEU A 189 -14.41 -10.14 -21.14
CA LEU A 189 -13.82 -10.64 -22.40
C LEU A 189 -14.34 -12.02 -22.75
N LEU A 190 -14.29 -12.98 -21.82
CA LEU A 190 -14.75 -14.36 -22.08
C LEU A 190 -16.25 -14.43 -22.34
N LYS A 191 -17.04 -13.61 -21.67
CA LYS A 191 -18.49 -13.48 -21.90
C LYS A 191 -18.76 -12.92 -23.29
N GLN A 192 -18.06 -11.87 -23.71
CA GLN A 192 -18.22 -11.26 -25.03
C GLN A 192 -17.77 -12.19 -26.15
N ALA A 193 -16.65 -12.90 -25.97
CA ALA A 193 -16.12 -13.86 -26.93
C ALA A 193 -16.90 -15.19 -26.98
N GLY A 194 -17.79 -15.44 -26.00
CA GLY A 194 -18.57 -16.67 -25.92
C GLY A 194 -17.74 -17.94 -25.78
N CYS A 195 -16.58 -17.87 -25.11
CA CYS A 195 -15.65 -18.96 -25.01
C CYS A 195 -15.10 -19.17 -23.59
N THR A 196 -14.43 -20.30 -23.36
CA THR A 196 -13.72 -20.63 -22.12
C THR A 196 -12.31 -20.03 -22.10
N GLU A 197 -11.58 -20.23 -21.01
CA GLU A 197 -10.20 -19.68 -20.85
C GLU A 197 -9.15 -20.29 -21.79
N GLY A 198 -9.39 -21.48 -22.32
CA GLY A 198 -8.40 -22.20 -23.13
C GLY A 198 -7.87 -21.42 -24.33
N PRO A 199 -8.73 -20.87 -25.20
CA PRO A 199 -8.32 -20.02 -26.33
C PRO A 199 -7.51 -18.80 -25.91
N LEU A 200 -7.89 -18.10 -24.81
CA LEU A 200 -7.20 -16.96 -24.27
C LEU A 200 -5.80 -17.32 -23.75
N LYS A 201 -5.65 -18.44 -23.01
CA LYS A 201 -4.36 -18.94 -22.53
C LYS A 201 -3.42 -19.29 -23.68
N LYS A 202 -3.94 -19.77 -24.79
CA LYS A 202 -3.15 -20.08 -25.97
C LYS A 202 -2.63 -18.81 -26.65
N LEU A 203 -3.49 -17.81 -26.85
CA LEU A 203 -3.09 -16.50 -27.39
C LEU A 203 -2.05 -15.78 -26.53
N LEU A 204 -2.15 -15.90 -25.20
CA LEU A 204 -1.13 -15.41 -24.27
C LEU A 204 0.22 -16.09 -24.47
N ARG A 205 0.22 -17.43 -24.59
CA ARG A 205 1.44 -18.21 -24.78
C ARG A 205 2.11 -17.92 -26.13
N GLU A 206 1.31 -17.65 -27.15
CA GLU A 206 1.76 -17.28 -28.50
C GLU A 206 2.19 -15.81 -28.60
N GLY A 207 1.97 -15.01 -27.52
CA GLY A 207 2.38 -13.59 -27.46
C GLY A 207 1.45 -12.62 -28.18
N TRP A 208 0.33 -13.09 -28.75
CA TRP A 208 -0.66 -12.22 -29.44
C TRP A 208 -1.51 -11.37 -28.50
N VAL A 209 -1.69 -11.86 -27.28
CA VAL A 209 -2.41 -11.14 -26.22
C VAL A 209 -1.46 -10.96 -25.04
N LYS A 210 -1.48 -9.77 -24.44
CA LYS A 210 -0.78 -9.46 -23.20
C LYS A 210 -1.79 -9.32 -22.07
N SER A 211 -1.32 -9.47 -20.84
CA SER A 211 -2.14 -9.27 -19.65
C SER A 211 -1.52 -8.23 -18.73
N CYS A 212 -2.36 -7.43 -18.12
CA CYS A 212 -1.99 -6.57 -17.00
C CYS A 212 -2.89 -6.87 -15.80
N GLN A 213 -2.40 -6.57 -14.60
CA GLN A 213 -3.18 -6.69 -13.38
C GLN A 213 -3.63 -5.30 -12.95
N ARG A 214 -4.94 -5.14 -12.71
CA ARG A 214 -5.46 -3.95 -12.05
C ARG A 214 -5.91 -4.31 -10.66
N VAL A 215 -5.55 -3.47 -9.74
CA VAL A 215 -5.93 -3.59 -8.34
C VAL A 215 -7.23 -2.83 -8.14
N GLN A 216 -8.34 -3.54 -7.93
CA GLN A 216 -9.55 -2.90 -7.46
C GLN A 216 -9.58 -2.97 -5.94
N VAL A 217 -9.40 -1.82 -5.31
CA VAL A 217 -9.69 -1.64 -3.90
C VAL A 217 -11.21 -1.49 -3.77
N ARG A 218 -11.82 -2.30 -2.90
CA ARG A 218 -13.26 -2.18 -2.64
C ARG A 218 -13.56 -0.74 -2.20
N PRO A 219 -14.56 -0.06 -2.80
CA PRO A 219 -14.91 1.29 -2.39
C PRO A 219 -15.10 1.36 -0.86
N LEU A 220 -14.63 2.46 -0.26
CA LEU A 220 -14.89 2.73 1.13
C LEU A 220 -16.39 2.61 1.40
N PRO A 221 -16.81 1.94 2.48
CA PRO A 221 -18.18 2.07 2.90
C PRO A 221 -18.42 3.58 3.12
N VAL A 222 -19.31 4.15 2.30
CA VAL A 222 -19.74 5.53 2.46
C VAL A 222 -20.30 5.61 3.89
N VAL A 223 -19.65 6.36 4.76
CA VAL A 223 -20.23 6.69 6.07
C VAL A 223 -21.52 7.43 5.72
N PRO A 224 -22.71 6.91 6.11
CA PRO A 224 -23.95 7.58 5.77
C PRO A 224 -23.86 9.02 6.19
N LYS A 225 -24.05 9.96 5.26
CA LYS A 225 -24.18 11.38 5.61
C LYS A 225 -25.38 11.45 6.56
N GLY A 226 -25.11 11.60 7.85
CA GLY A 226 -26.18 11.89 8.81
C GLY A 226 -26.90 13.16 8.38
N LEU A 227 -28.14 13.34 8.85
CA LEU A 227 -28.85 14.60 8.71
C LEU A 227 -27.87 15.71 9.11
N ALA A 228 -27.51 16.56 8.16
CA ALA A 228 -26.59 17.65 8.37
C ALA A 228 -27.15 18.50 9.53
N LEU A 229 -26.55 18.38 10.68
CA LEU A 229 -26.71 19.42 11.71
C LEU A 229 -26.19 20.68 11.03
N ASP A 230 -27.04 21.71 10.98
CA ASP A 230 -26.67 22.99 10.38
C ASP A 230 -25.38 23.49 11.04
N ALA A 231 -24.25 23.21 10.43
CA ALA A 231 -22.93 23.51 10.98
C ALA A 231 -22.74 25.04 11.16
N GLN A 232 -23.54 25.81 10.43
CA GLN A 232 -23.58 27.28 10.53
C GLN A 232 -24.36 27.79 11.75
N ALA A 233 -25.17 26.94 12.40
CA ALA A 233 -26.00 27.32 13.55
C ALA A 233 -25.25 27.25 14.89
N ILE A 234 -24.04 26.71 14.97
CA ILE A 234 -23.28 26.60 16.22
C ILE A 234 -22.51 27.91 16.46
N VAL A 235 -22.99 28.72 17.38
CA VAL A 235 -22.31 29.90 17.83
C VAL A 235 -21.32 29.52 18.93
N LEU A 236 -20.06 29.92 18.77
CA LEU A 236 -19.00 29.67 19.75
C LEU A 236 -19.18 30.62 20.97
N THR A 237 -18.79 30.14 22.13
CA THR A 237 -18.64 31.01 23.31
C THR A 237 -17.38 31.87 23.21
N ALA A 238 -17.30 32.97 23.92
CA ALA A 238 -16.11 33.83 23.93
C ALA A 238 -14.82 33.08 24.35
N GLU A 239 -14.94 32.05 25.21
CA GLU A 239 -13.82 31.21 25.63
C GLU A 239 -13.36 30.27 24.51
N GLN A 240 -14.31 29.70 23.76
CA GLN A 240 -14.03 28.85 22.59
C GLN A 240 -13.40 29.65 21.46
N GLU A 241 -13.87 30.90 21.23
CA GLU A 241 -13.29 31.82 20.24
C GLU A 241 -11.82 32.13 20.58
N LYS A 242 -11.52 32.49 21.81
CA LYS A 242 -10.13 32.73 22.27
C LYS A 242 -9.24 31.50 22.09
N ALA A 243 -9.75 30.32 22.43
CA ALA A 243 -9.01 29.08 22.23
C ALA A 243 -8.71 28.82 20.74
N LEU A 244 -9.69 29.09 19.88
CA LEU A 244 -9.56 28.93 18.44
C LEU A 244 -8.59 29.95 17.83
N GLU A 245 -8.65 31.23 18.25
CA GLU A 245 -7.69 32.25 17.83
C GLU A 245 -6.25 31.87 18.19
N HIS A 246 -6.04 31.31 19.38
CA HIS A 246 -4.72 30.82 19.80
C HIS A 246 -4.21 29.68 18.90
N LEU A 247 -5.08 28.69 18.62
CA LEU A 247 -4.76 27.59 17.72
C LEU A 247 -4.47 28.08 16.29
N ASP A 248 -5.30 29.00 15.78
CA ASP A 248 -5.12 29.57 14.43
C ASP A 248 -3.76 30.28 14.28
N LYS A 249 -3.36 31.06 15.31
CA LYS A 249 -2.04 31.67 15.34
C LYS A 249 -0.91 30.63 15.27
N GLN A 250 -0.98 29.55 16.06
CA GLN A 250 0.01 28.49 16.06
C GLN A 250 0.06 27.74 14.72
N LEU A 251 -1.10 27.45 14.13
CA LEU A 251 -1.19 26.80 12.81
C LEU A 251 -0.55 27.65 11.72
N LYS A 252 -0.74 28.97 11.74
CA LYS A 252 -0.12 29.92 10.79
C LYS A 252 1.39 30.05 10.97
N GLU A 253 1.88 29.96 12.21
CA GLU A 253 3.33 29.99 12.49
C GLU A 253 4.08 28.78 11.89
N GLY A 254 3.40 27.66 11.64
CA GLY A 254 3.96 26.50 10.95
C GLY A 254 5.05 25.74 11.69
N ARG A 255 5.21 25.97 12.98
CA ARG A 255 6.17 25.27 13.85
C ARG A 255 5.46 24.29 14.77
N PHE A 256 6.19 23.29 15.24
CA PHE A 256 5.69 22.37 16.25
C PHE A 256 5.29 23.11 17.52
N ALA A 257 4.07 22.85 17.99
CA ALA A 257 3.55 23.37 19.24
C ALA A 257 2.61 22.36 19.89
N VAL A 258 2.54 22.39 21.22
CA VAL A 258 1.62 21.56 22.00
C VAL A 258 0.66 22.49 22.72
N THR A 259 -0.64 22.31 22.52
CA THR A 259 -1.69 23.07 23.17
C THR A 259 -2.58 22.16 23.99
N LEU A 260 -2.77 22.46 25.26
CA LEU A 260 -3.74 21.78 26.13
C LEU A 260 -5.05 22.57 26.16
N LEU A 261 -6.11 21.99 25.57
CA LEU A 261 -7.47 22.52 25.71
C LEU A 261 -8.13 21.91 26.96
N HIS A 262 -8.18 22.67 28.06
CA HIS A 262 -8.82 22.25 29.30
C HIS A 262 -10.27 22.67 29.33
N GLY A 263 -11.16 21.78 29.79
CA GLY A 263 -12.60 22.07 29.95
C GLY A 263 -13.37 20.84 30.44
N VAL A 264 -14.49 21.08 31.11
CA VAL A 264 -15.37 20.01 31.61
C VAL A 264 -16.02 19.21 30.45
N THR A 265 -16.65 18.09 30.76
CA THR A 265 -17.46 17.34 29.79
C THR A 265 -18.58 18.26 29.28
N ASP A 266 -18.92 18.14 28.00
CA ASP A 266 -19.94 18.94 27.31
C ASP A 266 -19.67 20.46 27.22
N SER A 267 -18.45 20.91 27.52
CA SER A 267 -18.06 22.32 27.31
C SER A 267 -17.83 22.69 25.81
N GLY A 268 -18.14 21.79 24.91
CA GLY A 268 -18.01 22.05 23.48
C GLY A 268 -16.59 21.92 22.90
N LYS A 269 -15.62 21.30 23.60
CA LYS A 269 -14.26 21.07 23.11
C LYS A 269 -14.21 20.46 21.71
N THR A 270 -15.14 19.55 21.42
CA THR A 270 -15.21 18.89 20.11
C THR A 270 -15.44 19.88 18.98
N GLU A 271 -16.24 20.93 19.21
CA GLU A 271 -16.45 21.97 18.18
C GLU A 271 -15.18 22.78 17.93
N VAL A 272 -14.43 23.09 18.98
CA VAL A 272 -13.12 23.77 18.86
C VAL A 272 -12.15 22.89 18.02
N TYR A 273 -12.09 21.57 18.26
CA TYR A 273 -11.27 20.67 17.45
C TYR A 273 -11.72 20.63 15.99
N ILE A 274 -13.02 20.55 15.74
CA ILE A 274 -13.56 20.52 14.37
C ILE A 274 -13.18 21.83 13.63
N ARG A 275 -13.37 22.99 14.25
CA ARG A 275 -12.98 24.28 13.67
C ARG A 275 -11.47 24.40 13.43
N ALA A 276 -10.65 23.93 14.36
CA ALA A 276 -9.20 23.89 14.17
C ALA A 276 -8.79 22.98 12.99
N ILE A 277 -9.47 21.86 12.81
CA ILE A 277 -9.26 20.98 11.64
C ILE A 277 -9.66 21.70 10.35
N GLU A 278 -10.81 22.40 10.32
CA GLU A 278 -11.22 23.18 9.15
C GLU A 278 -10.16 24.23 8.76
N GLN A 279 -9.58 24.91 9.75
CA GLN A 279 -8.48 25.86 9.53
C GLN A 279 -7.21 25.15 9.02
N THR A 280 -6.90 23.97 9.56
CA THR A 280 -5.77 23.15 9.12
C THR A 280 -5.91 22.76 7.65
N LEU A 281 -7.10 22.32 7.25
CA LEU A 281 -7.40 21.97 5.85
C LEU A 281 -7.36 23.19 4.92
N ALA A 282 -7.82 24.34 5.38
CA ALA A 282 -7.74 25.59 4.63
C ALA A 282 -6.29 26.04 4.37
N LEU A 283 -5.34 25.60 5.20
CA LEU A 283 -3.90 25.80 5.00
C LEU A 283 -3.27 24.73 4.10
N GLY A 284 -4.07 23.84 3.50
CA GLY A 284 -3.58 22.76 2.62
C GLY A 284 -2.88 21.61 3.39
N ARG A 285 -3.14 21.48 4.70
CA ARG A 285 -2.57 20.45 5.55
C ARG A 285 -3.60 19.37 5.85
N GLN A 286 -3.14 18.25 6.41
CA GLN A 286 -3.97 17.14 6.85
C GLN A 286 -4.10 17.14 8.38
N ALA A 287 -5.10 16.40 8.89
CA ALA A 287 -5.33 16.27 10.31
C ALA A 287 -5.51 14.80 10.72
N VAL A 288 -4.89 14.45 11.85
CA VAL A 288 -5.10 13.16 12.52
C VAL A 288 -5.75 13.38 13.87
N VAL A 289 -6.89 12.73 14.10
CA VAL A 289 -7.65 12.79 15.35
C VAL A 289 -7.55 11.46 16.07
N LEU A 290 -6.81 11.44 17.17
CA LEU A 290 -6.65 10.24 17.99
C LEU A 290 -7.65 10.25 19.13
N LEU A 291 -8.51 9.24 19.19
CA LEU A 291 -9.51 9.08 20.23
C LEU A 291 -9.27 7.77 20.99
N PRO A 292 -9.56 7.74 22.30
CA PRO A 292 -9.69 6.47 23.01
C PRO A 292 -10.74 5.59 22.32
N GLU A 293 -10.53 4.26 22.27
CA GLU A 293 -11.46 3.34 21.61
C GLU A 293 -12.91 3.47 22.09
N ILE A 294 -13.10 3.74 23.38
CA ILE A 294 -14.41 3.97 24.00
C ILE A 294 -15.10 5.25 23.52
N ALA A 295 -14.34 6.24 23.05
CA ALA A 295 -14.87 7.51 22.53
C ALA A 295 -15.08 7.48 21.01
N LEU A 296 -14.57 6.46 20.32
CA LEU A 296 -14.72 6.29 18.87
C LEU A 296 -16.06 5.59 18.57
N THR A 297 -17.14 6.21 18.95
CA THR A 297 -18.51 5.71 18.72
C THR A 297 -18.99 6.05 17.30
N ALA A 298 -20.03 5.36 16.85
CA ALA A 298 -20.70 5.68 15.58
C ALA A 298 -21.17 7.14 15.53
N GLN A 299 -21.65 7.67 16.64
CA GLN A 299 -22.08 9.06 16.78
C GLN A 299 -20.91 10.04 16.59
N THR A 300 -19.74 9.74 17.18
CA THR A 300 -18.53 10.57 16.99
C THR A 300 -18.09 10.55 15.53
N VAL A 301 -17.99 9.37 14.92
CA VAL A 301 -17.65 9.24 13.50
C VAL A 301 -18.65 9.99 12.62
N GLN A 302 -19.94 9.87 12.89
CA GLN A 302 -20.99 10.58 12.17
C GLN A 302 -20.83 12.10 12.28
N ARG A 303 -20.52 12.63 13.46
CA ARG A 303 -20.29 14.06 13.68
C ARG A 303 -19.16 14.61 12.83
N PHE A 304 -18.05 13.84 12.67
CA PHE A 304 -16.96 14.22 11.78
C PHE A 304 -17.33 14.06 10.31
N SER A 305 -18.06 13.01 9.93
CA SER A 305 -18.45 12.74 8.53
C SER A 305 -19.44 13.75 7.97
N THR A 306 -20.20 14.46 8.81
CA THR A 306 -21.07 15.56 8.37
C THR A 306 -20.29 16.84 8.03
N ARG A 307 -19.07 16.99 8.57
CA ARG A 307 -18.22 18.17 8.39
C ARG A 307 -17.10 17.96 7.38
N PHE A 308 -16.59 16.71 7.25
CA PHE A 308 -15.44 16.40 6.42
C PHE A 308 -15.81 15.31 5.40
N GLU A 309 -15.77 15.66 4.10
CA GLU A 309 -16.11 14.69 3.03
C GLU A 309 -15.00 13.67 2.84
N ARG A 310 -13.72 14.09 2.98
CA ARG A 310 -12.54 13.26 2.78
C ARG A 310 -12.01 12.74 4.12
N LEU A 311 -12.86 11.95 4.78
CA LEU A 311 -12.60 11.37 6.10
C LEU A 311 -12.27 9.89 6.00
N ALA A 312 -11.15 9.49 6.60
CA ALA A 312 -10.80 8.09 6.83
C ALA A 312 -10.99 7.71 8.30
N VAL A 313 -11.46 6.48 8.55
CA VAL A 313 -11.70 5.98 9.90
C VAL A 313 -10.86 4.73 10.16
N MET A 314 -10.06 4.74 11.23
CA MET A 314 -9.12 3.68 11.58
C MET A 314 -9.35 3.16 13.00
N HIS A 315 -10.01 1.99 13.15
CA HIS A 315 -10.25 1.37 14.46
C HIS A 315 -10.23 -0.16 14.43
N SER A 316 -10.18 -0.78 15.60
CA SER A 316 -10.08 -2.24 15.76
C SER A 316 -11.31 -2.99 15.23
N GLY A 317 -12.50 -2.38 15.27
CA GLY A 317 -13.75 -2.97 14.79
C GLY A 317 -13.90 -3.06 13.27
N LEU A 318 -12.98 -2.47 12.47
CA LEU A 318 -12.99 -2.63 11.02
C LEU A 318 -12.57 -4.04 10.61
N SER A 319 -13.28 -4.64 9.66
CA SER A 319 -12.82 -5.86 8.99
C SER A 319 -11.50 -5.63 8.26
N GLY A 320 -10.76 -6.71 7.97
CA GLY A 320 -9.50 -6.64 7.23
C GLY A 320 -9.60 -5.86 5.92
N PRO A 321 -10.57 -6.18 5.02
CA PRO A 321 -10.80 -5.44 3.78
C PRO A 321 -11.10 -3.95 3.99
N GLN A 322 -11.92 -3.61 4.99
CA GLN A 322 -12.23 -2.22 5.30
C GLN A 322 -11.00 -1.45 5.77
N ARG A 323 -10.20 -2.05 6.66
CA ARG A 323 -8.96 -1.44 7.18
C ARG A 323 -7.95 -1.21 6.06
N ASN A 324 -7.79 -2.18 5.16
CA ASN A 324 -6.92 -2.00 3.99
C ASN A 324 -7.44 -0.90 3.06
N ALA A 325 -8.75 -0.84 2.80
CA ALA A 325 -9.35 0.20 1.97
C ALA A 325 -9.13 1.61 2.56
N GLN A 326 -9.30 1.78 3.88
CA GLN A 326 -9.02 3.05 4.56
C GLN A 326 -7.53 3.43 4.44
N TRP A 327 -6.62 2.47 4.70
CA TRP A 327 -5.18 2.69 4.55
C TRP A 327 -4.80 3.13 3.14
N GLN A 328 -5.31 2.45 2.11
CA GLN A 328 -5.03 2.80 0.72
C GLN A 328 -5.60 4.19 0.35
N ALA A 329 -6.79 4.54 0.85
CA ALA A 329 -7.38 5.85 0.61
C ALA A 329 -6.53 6.99 1.22
N ILE A 330 -6.03 6.79 2.44
CA ILE A 330 -5.13 7.75 3.08
C ILE A 330 -3.85 7.89 2.25
N ARG A 331 -3.21 6.77 1.91
CA ARG A 331 -1.97 6.74 1.14
C ARG A 331 -2.09 7.38 -0.25
N GLN A 332 -3.25 7.24 -0.89
CA GLN A 332 -3.54 7.85 -2.20
C GLN A 332 -3.96 9.33 -2.10
N GLY A 333 -3.90 9.92 -0.91
CA GLY A 333 -4.32 11.30 -0.70
C GLY A 333 -5.82 11.51 -0.89
N GLN A 334 -6.65 10.47 -0.74
CA GLN A 334 -8.11 10.56 -0.85
C GLN A 334 -8.78 10.96 0.47
N ALA A 335 -8.02 11.03 1.56
CA ALA A 335 -8.46 11.48 2.87
C ALA A 335 -7.60 12.64 3.35
N ASP A 336 -8.25 13.70 3.85
CA ASP A 336 -7.58 14.86 4.44
C ASP A 336 -7.63 14.80 5.97
N VAL A 337 -8.63 14.08 6.50
CA VAL A 337 -8.80 13.86 7.94
C VAL A 337 -8.81 12.38 8.23
N VAL A 338 -7.99 11.96 9.18
CA VAL A 338 -7.97 10.59 9.70
C VAL A 338 -8.46 10.62 11.14
N ILE A 339 -9.50 9.85 11.45
CA ILE A 339 -9.98 9.67 12.82
C ILE A 339 -9.77 8.21 13.23
N GLY A 340 -9.22 7.99 14.41
CA GLY A 340 -9.01 6.61 14.84
C GLY A 340 -8.51 6.45 16.26
N ALA A 341 -8.32 5.19 16.65
CA ALA A 341 -7.67 4.82 17.89
C ALA A 341 -6.16 5.07 17.82
N ARG A 342 -5.44 4.73 18.87
CA ARG A 342 -3.96 4.93 18.99
C ARG A 342 -3.17 4.52 17.75
N SER A 343 -3.55 3.42 17.08
CA SER A 343 -2.85 2.94 15.89
C SER A 343 -3.03 3.83 14.65
N ALA A 344 -3.96 4.78 14.65
CA ALA A 344 -4.13 5.73 13.55
C ALA A 344 -2.97 6.73 13.45
N VAL A 345 -2.10 6.84 14.47
CA VAL A 345 -0.85 7.61 14.40
C VAL A 345 0.09 7.11 13.30
N PHE A 346 -0.05 5.85 12.87
CA PHE A 346 0.73 5.25 11.78
C PHE A 346 0.04 5.35 10.42
N ALA A 347 -1.00 6.15 10.28
CA ALA A 347 -1.64 6.37 9.00
C ALA A 347 -0.65 7.02 8.00
N PRO A 348 -0.53 6.47 6.77
CA PRO A 348 0.44 6.95 5.78
C PRO A 348 0.10 8.29 5.19
#